data_4c3d52fb7739a65d77355eb0cb8dea4b
#
_entry.id   4c3d52fb7739a65d77355eb0cb8dea4b
#
_cell.length_a   1.000
_cell.length_b   1.000
_cell.length_c   1.000
_cell.angle_alpha   90.00
_cell.angle_beta   90.00
_cell.angle_gamma   90.00
#
_symmetry.space_group_name_H-M   'P 1'
#
loop_
_entity.id
_entity.type
_entity.pdbx_description
1 polymer ?
#
loop_
_entity_poly.entity_id
_entity_poly.type
_entity_poly.pdbx_seq_one_letter_code
_entity_poly.pdbx_strand_id
1 'polypeptide(L)'
;MIYVKAKSNTAFSPMRDPIDRRPLHIGIVLLVGGQSKRMGCNKQLLPWRGKTVLDAVCGALHCGWNDSVELTESCKLPFVAVTGDDHERLKPIVTSYGFEVVQNEYPNRGQGLSIAIGVHHLVENSPIPLDGILCSVGDQPLLTGNVVHQVISAFSDNFHSKTIVVPHYGANYQSGNPVLFGSHWFESLQHIQGDQGGKTIIRGSGKDHVIKLWIRDDVGYDIDTPDDFERLKQRESEAL
;
A
#
# COMPACT_ATOMS: atom_id res chain seq x y z
N MET A 1 -22.39 -5.12 -0.49
CA MET A 1 -23.02 -3.80 -0.57
C MET A 1 -22.00 -2.79 -0.06
N ILE A 2 -21.38 -2.07 -0.96
CA ILE A 2 -20.29 -1.13 -0.65
C ILE A 2 -20.93 0.18 -0.20
N TYR A 3 -20.69 0.60 1.04
CA TYR A 3 -21.11 1.91 1.53
C TYR A 3 -19.94 2.89 1.40
N VAL A 4 -19.99 3.73 0.38
CA VAL A 4 -19.13 4.92 0.28
C VAL A 4 -19.87 6.07 0.99
N LYS A 5 -19.46 6.43 2.19
CA LYS A 5 -20.04 7.58 2.90
C LYS A 5 -19.10 8.78 2.71
N ALA A 6 -19.38 9.59 1.70
CA ALA A 6 -18.79 10.90 1.58
C ALA A 6 -19.45 11.84 2.61
N LYS A 7 -18.67 12.35 3.56
CA LYS A 7 -19.04 13.53 4.36
C LYS A 7 -18.25 14.70 3.82
N SER A 8 -18.86 15.52 3.01
CA SER A 8 -18.68 16.99 2.98
C SER A 8 -19.51 17.60 1.85
N ASN A 9 -19.99 18.81 2.07
CA ASN A 9 -20.58 19.73 1.11
C ASN A 9 -19.51 20.31 0.15
N THR A 10 -18.86 19.44 -0.61
CA THR A 10 -18.10 19.86 -1.79
C THR A 10 -18.76 19.22 -2.99
N ALA A 11 -19.09 20.03 -3.97
CA ALA A 11 -19.70 19.60 -5.21
C ALA A 11 -18.96 18.37 -5.73
N PHE A 12 -19.66 17.23 -5.84
CA PHE A 12 -19.18 16.06 -6.55
C PHE A 12 -18.74 16.54 -7.94
N SER A 13 -17.46 16.41 -8.24
CA SER A 13 -17.05 16.41 -9.64
C SER A 13 -17.83 15.29 -10.34
N PRO A 14 -18.42 15.58 -11.53
CA PRO A 14 -19.17 14.57 -12.24
C PRO A 14 -18.32 13.31 -12.39
N MET A 15 -18.93 12.13 -12.16
CA MET A 15 -18.32 10.85 -12.52
C MET A 15 -17.66 11.01 -13.88
N ARG A 16 -16.44 10.50 -14.06
CA ARG A 16 -15.76 10.47 -15.35
C ARG A 16 -16.74 10.03 -16.42
N ASP A 17 -16.85 10.82 -17.50
CA ASP A 17 -17.61 10.40 -18.67
C ASP A 17 -17.14 9.00 -19.11
N PRO A 18 -18.06 8.07 -19.39
CA PRO A 18 -17.71 6.73 -19.84
C PRO A 18 -16.77 6.71 -21.07
N ILE A 19 -16.71 7.83 -21.81
CA ILE A 19 -15.91 8.00 -23.04
C ILE A 19 -14.43 8.35 -22.71
N ASP A 20 -14.10 8.79 -21.49
CA ASP A 20 -12.75 9.27 -21.11
C ASP A 20 -12.03 8.33 -20.14
N ARG A 21 -12.38 7.03 -20.15
CA ARG A 21 -11.79 6.01 -19.28
C ARG A 21 -10.53 5.41 -19.92
N ARG A 22 -9.46 6.19 -20.07
CA ARG A 22 -8.17 5.55 -20.28
C ARG A 22 -7.79 4.71 -19.05
N PRO A 23 -7.07 3.59 -19.21
CA PRO A 23 -6.51 2.87 -18.07
C PRO A 23 -5.67 3.79 -17.20
N LEU A 24 -5.82 3.70 -15.87
CA LEU A 24 -4.98 4.45 -14.93
C LEU A 24 -3.65 3.72 -14.72
N HIS A 25 -2.57 4.48 -14.72
CA HIS A 25 -1.24 3.98 -14.42
C HIS A 25 -0.97 4.14 -12.93
N ILE A 26 -1.01 3.01 -12.19
CA ILE A 26 -0.84 2.99 -10.74
C ILE A 26 0.42 2.21 -10.39
N GLY A 27 1.36 2.87 -9.70
CA GLY A 27 2.54 2.25 -9.14
C GLY A 27 2.31 1.71 -7.72
N ILE A 28 3.17 0.80 -7.28
CA ILE A 28 3.16 0.27 -5.89
C ILE A 28 4.51 0.55 -5.22
N VAL A 29 4.45 1.17 -4.05
CA VAL A 29 5.58 1.27 -3.11
C VAL A 29 5.32 0.35 -1.93
N LEU A 30 6.15 -0.69 -1.78
CA LEU A 30 6.10 -1.62 -0.66
C LEU A 30 7.23 -1.34 0.33
N LEU A 31 6.89 -1.02 1.56
CA LEU A 31 7.85 -0.70 2.62
C LEU A 31 8.20 -1.96 3.41
N VAL A 32 9.43 -2.41 3.27
CA VAL A 32 9.97 -3.60 3.94
C VAL A 32 11.26 -3.32 4.73
N GLY A 33 11.52 -2.03 5.03
CA GLY A 33 12.72 -1.57 5.74
C GLY A 33 12.60 -1.49 7.26
N GLY A 34 11.52 -2.00 7.87
CA GLY A 34 11.27 -1.90 9.30
C GLY A 34 12.27 -2.73 10.13
N GLN A 35 12.81 -2.16 11.22
CA GLN A 35 13.85 -2.79 12.07
C GLN A 35 13.30 -3.89 13.00
N SER A 36 12.00 -4.12 13.09
CA SER A 36 11.36 -5.18 13.92
C SER A 36 11.88 -5.30 15.35
N LYS A 37 12.31 -4.19 15.98
CA LYS A 37 13.02 -4.18 17.28
C LYS A 37 12.30 -4.92 18.39
N ARG A 38 10.97 -4.84 18.44
CA ARG A 38 10.12 -5.52 19.43
C ARG A 38 9.96 -7.00 19.19
N MET A 39 10.17 -7.45 17.96
CA MET A 39 10.06 -8.87 17.56
C MET A 39 11.33 -9.68 17.84
N GLY A 40 12.50 -9.04 17.98
CA GLY A 40 13.80 -9.72 18.08
C GLY A 40 14.23 -10.46 16.79
N CYS A 41 13.41 -10.49 15.76
CA CYS A 41 13.69 -11.05 14.44
C CYS A 41 12.93 -10.27 13.36
N ASN A 42 13.33 -10.44 12.09
CA ASN A 42 12.63 -9.79 10.99
C ASN A 42 11.24 -10.41 10.80
N LYS A 43 10.17 -9.65 11.11
CA LYS A 43 8.78 -10.07 11.05
C LYS A 43 8.30 -10.46 9.65
N GLN A 44 8.88 -9.89 8.62
CA GLN A 44 8.54 -10.17 7.22
C GLN A 44 8.99 -11.58 6.77
N LEU A 45 10.00 -12.12 7.44
CA LEU A 45 10.53 -13.47 7.19
C LEU A 45 9.89 -14.56 8.06
N LEU A 46 8.93 -14.22 8.92
CA LEU A 46 8.21 -15.22 9.72
C LEU A 46 7.44 -16.18 8.81
N PRO A 47 7.41 -17.49 9.18
CA PRO A 47 6.70 -18.48 8.39
C PRO A 47 5.18 -18.24 8.43
N TRP A 48 4.57 -18.15 7.27
CA TRP A 48 3.14 -17.91 7.09
C TRP A 48 2.59 -18.73 5.92
N ARG A 49 1.61 -19.61 6.17
CA ARG A 49 0.93 -20.44 5.13
C ARG A 49 1.90 -21.14 4.18
N GLY A 50 2.97 -21.73 4.72
CA GLY A 50 3.98 -22.46 3.94
C GLY A 50 5.00 -21.58 3.18
N LYS A 51 4.92 -20.27 3.33
CA LYS A 51 5.86 -19.27 2.80
C LYS A 51 6.27 -18.29 3.91
N THR A 52 6.48 -17.01 3.57
CA THR A 52 6.75 -15.95 4.56
C THR A 52 5.59 -14.95 4.63
N VAL A 53 5.58 -14.14 5.68
CA VAL A 53 4.67 -12.97 5.81
C VAL A 53 4.81 -12.07 4.59
N LEU A 54 6.03 -11.81 4.14
CA LEU A 54 6.30 -10.96 2.98
C LEU A 54 5.74 -11.56 1.67
N ASP A 55 5.86 -12.86 1.48
CA ASP A 55 5.25 -13.55 0.33
C ASP A 55 3.73 -13.34 0.27
N ALA A 56 3.05 -13.40 1.41
CA ALA A 56 1.61 -13.19 1.47
C ALA A 56 1.24 -11.77 1.06
N VAL A 57 1.96 -10.77 1.55
CA VAL A 57 1.73 -9.36 1.19
C VAL A 57 2.02 -9.10 -0.29
N CYS A 58 3.18 -9.55 -0.79
CA CYS A 58 3.55 -9.39 -2.20
C CYS A 58 2.53 -10.05 -3.13
N GLY A 59 2.08 -11.27 -2.79
CA GLY A 59 1.06 -12.00 -3.55
C GLY A 59 -0.27 -11.26 -3.58
N ALA A 60 -0.71 -10.69 -2.46
CA ALA A 60 -1.93 -9.89 -2.39
C ALA A 60 -1.85 -8.62 -3.24
N LEU A 61 -0.73 -7.89 -3.15
CA LEU A 61 -0.51 -6.68 -3.94
C LEU A 61 -0.49 -6.98 -5.43
N HIS A 62 0.24 -8.00 -5.85
CA HIS A 62 0.33 -8.42 -7.24
C HIS A 62 -1.02 -8.88 -7.80
N CYS A 63 -1.76 -9.73 -7.07
CA CYS A 63 -3.07 -10.22 -7.48
C CYS A 63 -4.08 -9.07 -7.62
N GLY A 64 -4.25 -8.25 -6.59
CA GLY A 64 -5.25 -7.18 -6.62
C GLY A 64 -4.93 -6.05 -7.61
N TRP A 65 -3.64 -5.82 -7.93
CA TRP A 65 -3.25 -4.90 -8.98
C TRP A 65 -3.59 -5.46 -10.36
N ASN A 66 -3.27 -6.74 -10.63
CA ASN A 66 -3.61 -7.40 -11.91
C ASN A 66 -5.13 -7.43 -12.16
N ASP A 67 -5.93 -7.63 -11.12
CA ASP A 67 -7.39 -7.63 -11.20
C ASP A 67 -7.97 -6.22 -11.50
N SER A 68 -7.17 -5.17 -11.34
CA SER A 68 -7.62 -3.78 -11.40
C SER A 68 -7.16 -3.01 -12.64
N VAL A 69 -6.08 -3.46 -13.26
CA VAL A 69 -5.40 -2.74 -14.35
C VAL A 69 -5.40 -3.60 -15.60
N GLU A 70 -5.91 -3.05 -16.72
CA GLU A 70 -5.78 -3.70 -18.02
C GLU A 70 -4.30 -3.72 -18.44
N LEU A 71 -3.69 -4.90 -18.41
CA LEU A 71 -2.32 -5.11 -18.84
C LEU A 71 -2.21 -4.93 -20.36
N THR A 72 -1.45 -3.96 -20.79
CA THR A 72 -0.89 -3.98 -22.14
C THR A 72 0.37 -4.82 -22.12
N GLU A 73 0.47 -5.80 -23.01
CA GLU A 73 1.40 -6.95 -23.01
C GLU A 73 2.92 -6.68 -22.89
N SER A 74 3.38 -5.48 -22.61
CA SER A 74 4.81 -5.15 -22.71
C SER A 74 5.37 -4.21 -21.65
N CYS A 75 4.64 -3.88 -20.60
CA CYS A 75 5.14 -2.91 -19.61
C CYS A 75 5.66 -3.61 -18.36
N LYS A 76 6.88 -3.23 -17.96
CA LYS A 76 7.44 -3.54 -16.64
C LYS A 76 6.47 -3.09 -15.55
N LEU A 77 6.20 -3.95 -14.57
CA LEU A 77 5.33 -3.61 -13.46
C LEU A 77 5.91 -2.41 -12.69
N PRO A 78 5.13 -1.34 -12.45
CA PRO A 78 5.61 -0.17 -11.72
C PRO A 78 5.60 -0.45 -10.21
N PHE A 79 6.36 -1.46 -9.79
CA PHE A 79 6.44 -1.93 -8.41
C PHE A 79 7.84 -1.71 -7.87
N VAL A 80 7.94 -1.08 -6.70
CA VAL A 80 9.20 -0.93 -5.97
C VAL A 80 9.03 -1.36 -4.52
N ALA A 81 9.97 -2.16 -4.04
CA ALA A 81 10.11 -2.49 -2.62
C ALA A 81 11.28 -1.73 -2.02
N VAL A 82 11.02 -1.00 -0.93
CA VAL A 82 12.07 -0.27 -0.20
C VAL A 82 12.48 -1.09 1.02
N THR A 83 13.68 -1.65 0.96
CA THR A 83 14.28 -2.47 2.03
C THR A 83 15.13 -1.60 2.96
N GLY A 84 15.57 -2.19 4.08
CA GLY A 84 16.50 -1.61 5.04
C GLY A 84 17.66 -2.56 5.32
N ASP A 85 17.92 -2.81 6.61
CA ASP A 85 19.09 -3.60 7.08
C ASP A 85 19.10 -5.05 6.55
N ASP A 86 17.93 -5.68 6.36
CA ASP A 86 17.79 -7.05 5.84
C ASP A 86 17.69 -7.14 4.29
N HIS A 87 18.26 -6.19 3.56
CA HIS A 87 18.15 -6.09 2.11
C HIS A 87 18.39 -7.41 1.38
N GLU A 88 19.54 -8.06 1.65
CA GLU A 88 19.96 -9.29 0.95
C GLU A 88 18.97 -10.46 1.15
N ARG A 89 18.30 -10.52 2.31
CA ARG A 89 17.33 -11.57 2.64
C ARG A 89 15.96 -11.33 2.04
N LEU A 90 15.55 -10.06 1.96
CA LEU A 90 14.23 -9.65 1.47
C LEU A 90 14.18 -9.53 -0.06
N LYS A 91 15.28 -9.10 -0.68
CA LYS A 91 15.39 -8.88 -2.12
C LYS A 91 14.93 -10.08 -2.98
N PRO A 92 15.37 -11.33 -2.75
CA PRO A 92 14.94 -12.46 -3.56
C PRO A 92 13.41 -12.66 -3.53
N ILE A 93 12.79 -12.44 -2.35
CA ILE A 93 11.35 -12.60 -2.17
C ILE A 93 10.60 -11.58 -3.01
N VAL A 94 10.85 -10.29 -2.80
CA VAL A 94 10.09 -9.23 -3.50
C VAL A 94 10.33 -9.25 -5.01
N THR A 95 11.56 -9.58 -5.45
CA THR A 95 11.89 -9.70 -6.88
C THR A 95 11.10 -10.82 -7.56
N SER A 96 10.81 -11.93 -6.86
CA SER A 96 10.01 -13.03 -7.42
C SER A 96 8.56 -12.64 -7.72
N TYR A 97 8.08 -11.53 -7.15
CA TYR A 97 6.77 -10.92 -7.44
C TYR A 97 6.84 -9.70 -8.37
N GLY A 98 7.98 -9.48 -9.04
CA GLY A 98 8.16 -8.41 -10.02
C GLY A 98 8.49 -7.04 -9.45
N PHE A 99 8.81 -6.93 -8.16
CA PHE A 99 9.26 -5.67 -7.56
C PHE A 99 10.71 -5.35 -7.94
N GLU A 100 10.97 -4.11 -8.33
CA GLU A 100 12.29 -3.52 -8.23
C GLU A 100 12.64 -3.29 -6.76
N VAL A 101 13.93 -3.27 -6.43
CA VAL A 101 14.36 -3.16 -5.03
C VAL A 101 15.31 -2.00 -4.86
N VAL A 102 14.96 -1.10 -3.95
CA VAL A 102 15.82 0.02 -3.53
C VAL A 102 16.10 -0.12 -2.04
N GLN A 103 17.35 0.07 -1.65
CA GLN A 103 17.73 0.05 -0.25
C GLN A 103 17.68 1.43 0.37
N ASN A 104 17.02 1.56 1.52
CA ASN A 104 17.16 2.71 2.41
C ASN A 104 18.35 2.44 3.35
N GLU A 105 19.45 3.16 3.16
CA GLU A 105 20.65 3.05 4.00
C GLU A 105 20.49 3.66 5.40
N TYR A 106 19.40 4.41 5.62
CA TYR A 106 19.11 5.10 6.87
C TYR A 106 17.73 4.76 7.43
N PRO A 107 17.42 3.46 7.68
CA PRO A 107 16.08 3.03 8.09
C PRO A 107 15.63 3.60 9.45
N ASN A 108 16.58 4.03 10.26
CA ASN A 108 16.35 4.69 11.55
C ASN A 108 15.83 6.14 11.45
N ARG A 109 15.83 6.74 10.26
CA ARG A 109 15.25 8.09 10.02
C ARG A 109 13.73 8.08 9.88
N GLY A 110 13.11 6.92 10.06
CA GLY A 110 11.66 6.76 10.04
C GLY A 110 11.09 6.32 8.70
N GLN A 111 9.83 5.91 8.74
CA GLN A 111 9.10 5.38 7.58
C GLN A 111 8.98 6.40 6.42
N GLY A 112 8.93 7.69 6.73
CA GLY A 112 8.82 8.76 5.73
C GLY A 112 9.94 8.71 4.69
N LEU A 113 11.19 8.49 5.12
CA LEU A 113 12.31 8.39 4.19
C LEU A 113 12.15 7.20 3.23
N SER A 114 11.67 6.05 3.70
CA SER A 114 11.41 4.90 2.82
C SER A 114 10.30 5.18 1.81
N ILE A 115 9.24 5.90 2.20
CA ILE A 115 8.20 6.36 1.26
C ILE A 115 8.82 7.29 0.21
N ALA A 116 9.60 8.28 0.65
CA ALA A 116 10.23 9.26 -0.24
C ALA A 116 11.13 8.58 -1.29
N ILE A 117 11.97 7.63 -0.86
CA ILE A 117 12.84 6.84 -1.75
C ILE A 117 12.01 6.06 -2.77
N GLY A 118 10.97 5.33 -2.34
CA GLY A 118 10.14 4.53 -3.22
C GLY A 118 9.36 5.37 -4.23
N VAL A 119 8.76 6.47 -3.79
CA VAL A 119 8.02 7.38 -4.68
C VAL A 119 8.96 8.05 -5.68
N HIS A 120 10.12 8.54 -5.23
CA HIS A 120 11.13 9.12 -6.12
C HIS A 120 11.58 8.13 -7.20
N HIS A 121 11.89 6.89 -6.79
CA HIS A 121 12.29 5.83 -7.74
C HIS A 121 11.22 5.58 -8.81
N LEU A 122 9.95 5.45 -8.41
CA LEU A 122 8.86 5.21 -9.36
C LEU A 122 8.62 6.40 -10.31
N VAL A 123 8.65 7.62 -9.79
CA VAL A 123 8.42 8.83 -10.60
C VAL A 123 9.52 9.01 -11.65
N GLU A 124 10.79 8.76 -11.29
CA GLU A 124 11.92 8.91 -12.20
C GLU A 124 12.07 7.78 -13.22
N ASN A 125 11.67 6.55 -12.88
CA ASN A 125 11.94 5.37 -13.69
C ASN A 125 10.70 4.77 -14.38
N SER A 126 9.50 5.29 -14.11
CA SER A 126 8.30 4.83 -14.82
C SER A 126 8.32 5.31 -16.28
N PRO A 127 8.17 4.41 -17.26
CA PRO A 127 8.14 4.78 -18.68
C PRO A 127 6.90 5.60 -19.05
N ILE A 128 5.87 5.55 -18.22
CA ILE A 128 4.60 6.25 -18.41
C ILE A 128 4.30 7.04 -17.13
N PRO A 129 3.86 8.30 -17.22
CA PRO A 129 3.46 9.08 -16.04
C PRO A 129 2.41 8.34 -15.21
N LEU A 130 2.65 8.23 -13.92
CA LEU A 130 1.73 7.58 -12.98
C LEU A 130 0.59 8.51 -12.59
N ASP A 131 -0.62 7.97 -12.52
CA ASP A 131 -1.82 8.65 -12.03
C ASP A 131 -1.97 8.57 -10.51
N GLY A 132 -1.43 7.49 -9.93
CA GLY A 132 -1.45 7.23 -8.50
C GLY A 132 -0.34 6.29 -8.05
N ILE A 133 -0.02 6.32 -6.76
CA ILE A 133 0.90 5.41 -6.10
C ILE A 133 0.21 4.81 -4.88
N LEU A 134 0.16 3.47 -4.84
CA LEU A 134 -0.32 2.68 -3.72
C LEU A 134 0.87 2.42 -2.77
N CYS A 135 0.81 2.95 -1.56
CA CYS A 135 1.80 2.70 -0.52
C CYS A 135 1.31 1.61 0.43
N SER A 136 2.10 0.56 0.59
CA SER A 136 1.80 -0.58 1.47
C SER A 136 2.99 -0.92 2.36
N VAL A 137 2.74 -1.74 3.39
CA VAL A 137 3.74 -2.23 4.35
C VAL A 137 3.85 -3.75 4.27
N GLY A 138 5.04 -4.30 4.56
CA GLY A 138 5.34 -5.73 4.39
C GLY A 138 4.99 -6.62 5.59
N ASP A 139 4.17 -6.16 6.53
CA ASP A 139 3.90 -6.83 7.82
C ASP A 139 2.42 -7.08 8.10
N GLN A 140 1.59 -7.04 7.05
CA GLN A 140 0.14 -7.29 7.09
C GLN A 140 -0.24 -8.58 6.33
N PRO A 141 0.04 -9.77 6.87
CA PRO A 141 -0.15 -11.04 6.14
C PRO A 141 -1.60 -11.43 5.86
N LEU A 142 -2.57 -10.74 6.48
CA LEU A 142 -3.99 -10.90 6.18
C LEU A 142 -4.47 -10.03 5.01
N LEU A 143 -3.63 -9.15 4.47
CA LEU A 143 -3.96 -8.38 3.28
C LEU A 143 -4.35 -9.33 2.13
N THR A 144 -5.44 -9.04 1.45
CA THR A 144 -5.93 -9.83 0.31
C THR A 144 -5.92 -9.04 -0.99
N GLY A 145 -5.83 -9.72 -2.13
CA GLY A 145 -5.95 -9.09 -3.44
C GLY A 145 -7.25 -8.32 -3.60
N ASN A 146 -8.36 -8.83 -3.03
CA ASN A 146 -9.65 -8.14 -3.05
C ASN A 146 -9.61 -6.76 -2.37
N VAL A 147 -8.88 -6.61 -1.25
CA VAL A 147 -8.70 -5.29 -0.59
C VAL A 147 -7.92 -4.34 -1.47
N VAL A 148 -6.84 -4.80 -2.08
CA VAL A 148 -6.03 -4.01 -3.02
C VAL A 148 -6.88 -3.57 -4.22
N HIS A 149 -7.63 -4.50 -4.80
CA HIS A 149 -8.58 -4.22 -5.90
C HIS A 149 -9.61 -3.17 -5.49
N GLN A 150 -10.22 -3.28 -4.30
CA GLN A 150 -11.20 -2.30 -3.81
C GLN A 150 -10.60 -0.90 -3.66
N VAL A 151 -9.35 -0.78 -3.17
CA VAL A 151 -8.64 0.51 -3.04
C VAL A 151 -8.39 1.13 -4.42
N ILE A 152 -7.92 0.35 -5.38
CA ILE A 152 -7.67 0.82 -6.76
C ILE A 152 -8.98 1.19 -7.45
N SER A 153 -10.04 0.38 -7.32
CA SER A 153 -11.36 0.66 -7.89
C SER A 153 -11.96 1.94 -7.32
N ALA A 154 -11.89 2.12 -5.98
CA ALA A 154 -12.38 3.35 -5.35
C ALA A 154 -11.64 4.60 -5.84
N PHE A 155 -10.34 4.48 -6.12
CA PHE A 155 -9.55 5.55 -6.73
C PHE A 155 -9.98 5.81 -8.17
N SER A 156 -10.15 4.75 -8.97
CA SER A 156 -10.57 4.85 -10.37
C SER A 156 -11.96 5.50 -10.52
N ASP A 157 -12.91 5.05 -9.70
CA ASP A 157 -14.28 5.55 -9.71
C ASP A 157 -14.39 7.04 -9.33
N ASN A 158 -13.44 7.52 -8.54
CA ASN A 158 -13.39 8.90 -8.03
C ASN A 158 -12.09 9.59 -8.46
N PHE A 159 -11.60 9.27 -9.65
CA PHE A 159 -10.31 9.76 -10.10
C PHE A 159 -10.22 11.27 -10.17
N HIS A 160 -9.26 11.79 -9.43
CA HIS A 160 -8.74 13.14 -9.52
C HIS A 160 -7.29 13.09 -9.01
N SER A 161 -6.40 13.91 -9.54
CA SER A 161 -4.99 13.92 -9.13
C SER A 161 -4.77 14.13 -7.62
N LYS A 162 -5.73 14.78 -6.94
CA LYS A 162 -5.70 15.00 -5.47
C LYS A 162 -6.38 13.90 -4.65
N THR A 163 -7.05 12.93 -5.28
CA THR A 163 -7.73 11.86 -4.53
C THR A 163 -6.75 11.06 -3.69
N ILE A 164 -7.12 10.79 -2.44
CA ILE A 164 -6.42 9.87 -1.53
C ILE A 164 -7.45 8.83 -1.07
N VAL A 165 -7.16 7.54 -1.26
CA VAL A 165 -8.02 6.45 -0.76
C VAL A 165 -7.36 5.81 0.46
N VAL A 166 -8.09 5.82 1.58
CA VAL A 166 -7.63 5.27 2.85
C VAL A 166 -8.59 4.17 3.31
N PRO A 167 -8.16 2.90 3.38
CA PRO A 167 -8.98 1.83 3.92
C PRO A 167 -9.14 1.99 5.44
N HIS A 168 -10.34 1.63 5.91
CA HIS A 168 -10.71 1.58 7.33
C HIS A 168 -11.25 0.19 7.62
N TYR A 169 -10.62 -0.50 8.56
CA TYR A 169 -10.84 -1.91 8.84
C TYR A 169 -11.68 -2.17 10.09
N GLY A 170 -12.40 -3.29 10.06
CA GLY A 170 -13.10 -3.85 11.20
C GLY A 170 -14.19 -2.97 11.80
N ALA A 171 -14.71 -3.38 12.93
CA ALA A 171 -15.82 -2.69 13.64
C ALA A 171 -15.41 -1.32 14.19
N ASN A 172 -14.13 -1.12 14.50
CA ASN A 172 -13.61 0.13 15.07
C ASN A 172 -13.17 1.13 14.00
N TYR A 173 -13.29 0.79 12.72
CA TYR A 173 -12.98 1.67 11.60
C TYR A 173 -11.56 2.26 11.65
N GLN A 174 -10.58 1.46 12.03
CA GLN A 174 -9.18 1.89 12.08
C GLN A 174 -8.62 2.10 10.68
N SER A 175 -8.05 3.28 10.45
CA SER A 175 -7.35 3.56 9.19
C SER A 175 -6.09 2.71 9.07
N GLY A 176 -5.85 2.11 7.91
CA GLY A 176 -4.69 1.23 7.67
C GLY A 176 -4.11 1.35 6.26
N ASN A 177 -3.30 0.37 5.90
CA ASN A 177 -2.71 0.24 4.57
C ASN A 177 -3.47 -0.85 3.76
N PRO A 178 -3.30 -0.86 2.42
CA PRO A 178 -2.54 0.09 1.61
C PRO A 178 -3.28 1.41 1.40
N VAL A 179 -2.54 2.53 1.29
CA VAL A 179 -3.10 3.85 0.97
C VAL A 179 -2.71 4.24 -0.43
N LEU A 180 -3.67 4.70 -1.24
CA LEU A 180 -3.43 5.17 -2.60
C LEU A 180 -3.49 6.70 -2.65
N PHE A 181 -2.42 7.29 -3.17
CA PHE A 181 -2.27 8.74 -3.35
C PHE A 181 -2.27 9.08 -4.84
N GLY A 182 -3.09 10.06 -5.25
CA GLY A 182 -3.06 10.61 -6.60
C GLY A 182 -1.80 11.44 -6.87
N SER A 183 -1.51 11.69 -8.13
CA SER A 183 -0.24 12.27 -8.61
C SER A 183 0.09 13.65 -8.04
N HIS A 184 -0.91 14.43 -7.65
CA HIS A 184 -0.70 15.72 -6.97
C HIS A 184 0.15 15.63 -5.70
N TRP A 185 0.16 14.46 -5.03
CA TRP A 185 0.84 14.27 -3.74
C TRP A 185 2.26 13.73 -3.88
N PHE A 186 2.72 13.39 -5.09
CA PHE A 186 4.04 12.77 -5.29
C PHE A 186 5.18 13.65 -4.79
N GLU A 187 5.18 14.94 -5.10
CA GLU A 187 6.17 15.87 -4.60
C GLU A 187 6.18 15.94 -3.05
N SER A 188 5.00 16.02 -2.44
CA SER A 188 4.89 16.01 -0.97
C SER A 188 5.39 14.70 -0.35
N LEU A 189 5.11 13.55 -1.00
CA LEU A 189 5.58 12.23 -0.56
C LEU A 189 7.11 12.09 -0.70
N GLN A 190 7.72 12.66 -1.73
CA GLN A 190 9.18 12.66 -1.92
C GLN A 190 9.93 13.49 -0.86
N HIS A 191 9.26 14.43 -0.21
CA HIS A 191 9.86 15.29 0.82
C HIS A 191 9.42 14.93 2.25
N ILE A 192 8.66 13.85 2.43
CA ILE A 192 8.17 13.42 3.73
C ILE A 192 9.31 12.91 4.63
N GLN A 193 9.26 13.24 5.92
CA GLN A 193 10.27 12.87 6.90
C GLN A 193 9.65 12.29 8.17
N GLY A 194 10.46 11.60 8.97
CA GLY A 194 10.07 11.05 10.27
C GLY A 194 9.15 9.82 10.18
N ASP A 195 8.55 9.47 11.31
CA ASP A 195 7.80 8.21 11.46
C ASP A 195 6.32 8.30 11.07
N GLN A 196 5.79 9.49 10.84
CA GLN A 196 4.36 9.65 10.56
C GLN A 196 3.94 9.22 9.15
N GLY A 197 4.91 9.02 8.26
CA GLY A 197 4.66 8.56 6.90
C GLY A 197 3.61 9.43 6.19
N GLY A 198 2.78 8.83 5.35
CA GLY A 198 1.70 9.51 4.62
C GLY A 198 0.62 10.14 5.50
N LYS A 199 0.56 9.81 6.80
CA LYS A 199 -0.44 10.37 7.74
C LYS A 199 -0.38 11.90 7.84
N THR A 200 0.80 12.49 7.66
CA THR A 200 0.98 13.95 7.66
C THR A 200 0.18 14.61 6.53
N ILE A 201 0.22 14.04 5.33
CA ILE A 201 -0.55 14.52 4.18
C ILE A 201 -2.05 14.28 4.42
N ILE A 202 -2.43 13.05 4.81
CA ILE A 202 -3.82 12.63 5.03
C ILE A 202 -4.54 13.51 6.06
N ARG A 203 -3.85 13.89 7.15
CA ARG A 203 -4.42 14.70 8.25
C ARG A 203 -4.25 16.20 8.04
N GLY A 204 -3.33 16.60 7.17
CA GLY A 204 -3.00 17.99 6.85
C GLY A 204 -3.63 18.46 5.55
N SER A 205 -2.78 18.75 4.56
CA SER A 205 -3.17 19.33 3.26
C SER A 205 -4.11 18.46 2.44
N GLY A 206 -4.05 17.15 2.61
CA GLY A 206 -4.87 16.18 1.87
C GLY A 206 -6.22 15.86 2.50
N LYS A 207 -6.53 16.35 3.71
CA LYS A 207 -7.70 15.92 4.50
C LYS A 207 -9.05 16.02 3.77
N ASP A 208 -9.21 17.02 2.91
CA ASP A 208 -10.45 17.28 2.18
C ASP A 208 -10.56 16.43 0.90
N HIS A 209 -9.52 15.69 0.54
CA HIS A 209 -9.41 14.83 -0.64
C HIS A 209 -9.41 13.33 -0.28
N VAL A 210 -9.65 12.99 0.99
CA VAL A 210 -9.64 11.61 1.48
C VAL A 210 -10.98 10.92 1.24
N ILE A 211 -10.93 9.82 0.50
CA ILE A 211 -12.00 8.83 0.42
C ILE A 211 -11.74 7.76 1.46
N LYS A 212 -12.66 7.61 2.40
CA LYS A 212 -12.63 6.54 3.40
C LYS A 212 -13.31 5.31 2.83
N LEU A 213 -12.53 4.27 2.61
CA LEU A 213 -13.03 2.99 2.12
C LEU A 213 -13.26 2.05 3.32
N TRP A 214 -14.53 1.69 3.56
CA TRP A 214 -14.89 0.82 4.67
C TRP A 214 -14.78 -0.64 4.28
N ILE A 215 -13.89 -1.37 4.96
CA ILE A 215 -13.66 -2.80 4.77
C ILE A 215 -14.08 -3.52 6.05
N ARG A 216 -15.03 -4.45 5.92
CA ARG A 216 -15.60 -5.16 7.08
C ARG A 216 -14.59 -6.10 7.74
N ASP A 217 -13.74 -6.70 6.93
CA ASP A 217 -12.77 -7.68 7.38
C ASP A 217 -11.63 -6.99 8.13
N ASP A 218 -11.19 -7.59 9.22
CA ASP A 218 -10.07 -7.10 10.04
C ASP A 218 -8.74 -7.63 9.46
N VAL A 219 -8.48 -7.26 8.21
CA VAL A 219 -7.29 -7.70 7.45
C VAL A 219 -6.12 -6.72 7.54
N GLY A 220 -6.35 -5.55 8.12
CA GLY A 220 -5.32 -4.52 8.31
C GLY A 220 -4.48 -4.72 9.58
N TYR A 221 -4.30 -5.97 10.03
CA TYR A 221 -3.60 -6.29 11.26
C TYR A 221 -2.08 -6.31 11.05
N ASP A 222 -1.38 -5.41 11.75
CA ASP A 222 0.09 -5.34 11.75
C ASP A 222 0.67 -6.34 12.75
N ILE A 223 1.74 -7.06 12.38
CA ILE A 223 2.53 -7.86 13.31
C ILE A 223 3.59 -6.94 13.93
N ASP A 224 3.45 -6.60 15.20
CA ASP A 224 4.40 -5.74 15.90
C ASP A 224 5.16 -6.46 17.01
N THR A 225 4.56 -7.50 17.60
CA THR A 225 5.09 -8.28 18.72
C THR A 225 4.96 -9.79 18.45
N PRO A 226 5.74 -10.67 19.14
CA PRO A 226 5.52 -12.11 19.08
C PRO A 226 4.09 -12.53 19.43
N ASP A 227 3.46 -11.87 20.40
CA ASP A 227 2.08 -12.14 20.80
C ASP A 227 1.09 -11.82 19.66
N ASP A 228 1.33 -10.77 18.88
CA ASP A 228 0.51 -10.45 17.71
C ASP A 228 0.55 -11.58 16.69
N PHE A 229 1.74 -12.13 16.45
CA PHE A 229 1.91 -13.23 15.51
C PHE A 229 1.25 -14.53 15.99
N GLU A 230 1.34 -14.85 17.27
CA GLU A 230 0.66 -16.03 17.84
C GLU A 230 -0.87 -15.89 17.78
N ARG A 231 -1.41 -14.72 18.12
CA ARG A 231 -2.85 -14.44 17.96
C ARG A 231 -3.32 -14.59 16.52
N LEU A 232 -2.49 -14.16 15.58
CA LEU A 232 -2.78 -14.27 14.16
C LEU A 232 -2.90 -15.73 13.71
N LYS A 233 -1.95 -16.58 14.15
CA LYS A 233 -1.99 -18.03 13.88
C LYS A 233 -3.22 -18.72 14.49
N GLN A 234 -3.61 -18.33 15.72
CA GLN A 234 -4.81 -18.86 16.36
C GLN A 234 -6.07 -18.53 15.56
N ARG A 235 -6.24 -17.25 15.16
CA ARG A 235 -7.37 -16.83 14.30
C ARG A 235 -7.46 -17.63 13.00
N GLU A 236 -6.33 -17.95 12.40
CA GLU A 236 -6.29 -18.75 11.17
C GLU A 236 -6.71 -20.20 11.41
N SER A 237 -6.27 -20.78 12.53
CA SER A 237 -6.63 -22.16 12.89
C SER A 237 -8.14 -22.32 13.20
N GLU A 238 -8.79 -21.26 13.70
CA GLU A 238 -10.22 -21.24 13.99
C GLU A 238 -11.09 -21.02 12.74
N ALA A 239 -10.50 -20.52 11.65
CA ALA A 239 -11.20 -20.22 10.39
C ALA A 239 -11.17 -21.39 9.38
N LEU A 240 -10.40 -22.47 9.66
CA LEU A 240 -10.27 -23.70 8.87
C LEU A 240 -11.16 -24.81 9.42
#